data_0324cdc0f790d7abf3835c56dfe221c9
#
_entry.id   0324cdc0f790d7abf3835c56dfe221c9
#
_cell.length_a   1.000
_cell.length_b   1.000
_cell.length_c   1.000
_cell.angle_alpha   90.00
_cell.angle_beta   90.00
_cell.angle_gamma   90.00
#
_symmetry.space_group_name_H-M   'P 1'
#
loop_
_entity.id
_entity.type
_entity.pdbx_description
1 polymer ?
#
loop_
_entity_poly.entity_id
_entity_poly.type
_entity_poly.pdbx_seq_one_letter_code
_entity_poly.pdbx_strand_id
1 'polypeptide(L)' 'MKHFLEFVVRSLVDNPDDVQISEVTGEKETGYRIGLHPADVGLIIGKGGRTISAIRSVINAANKAGTHLAVEVVENT' A
#
# COMPACT_ATOMS: atom_id res chain seq x y z
N MET A 1 2.00 10.51 5.71
CA MET A 1 1.71 9.07 5.62
C MET A 1 1.91 8.52 4.22
N LYS A 2 1.41 9.19 3.20
CA LYS A 2 1.58 8.75 1.81
C LYS A 2 3.05 8.58 1.41
N HIS A 3 3.90 9.53 1.75
CA HIS A 3 5.33 9.44 1.43
C HIS A 3 6.01 8.27 2.11
N PHE A 4 5.61 7.97 3.32
CA PHE A 4 6.13 6.82 4.05
C PHE A 4 5.73 5.52 3.35
N LEU A 5 4.48 5.41 2.94
CA LEU A 5 4.00 4.24 2.21
C LEU A 5 4.71 4.09 0.87
N GLU A 6 4.90 5.19 0.14
CA GLU A 6 5.66 5.17 -1.12
C GLU A 6 7.06 4.65 -0.90
N PHE A 7 7.74 5.12 0.14
CA PHE A 7 9.09 4.67 0.44
C PHE A 7 9.15 3.18 0.70
N VAL A 8 8.24 2.68 1.53
CA VAL A 8 8.18 1.24 1.86
C VAL A 8 7.94 0.41 0.61
N VAL A 9 6.94 0.78 -0.19
CA VAL A 9 6.57 0.02 -1.39
C VAL A 9 7.69 0.04 -2.42
N ARG A 10 8.26 1.21 -2.70
CA ARG A 10 9.35 1.33 -3.67
C ARG A 10 10.60 0.55 -3.26
N SER A 11 10.79 0.38 -1.96
CA SER A 11 11.94 -0.40 -1.46
C SER A 11 11.79 -1.90 -1.68
N LEU A 12 10.57 -2.37 -1.93
CA LEU A 12 10.26 -3.79 -2.05
C LEU A 12 10.06 -4.28 -3.48
N VAL A 13 9.84 -3.38 -4.44
CA VAL A 13 9.48 -3.75 -5.80
C VAL A 13 10.68 -3.66 -6.75
N ASP A 14 10.55 -4.34 -7.90
CA ASP A 14 11.56 -4.28 -8.96
C ASP A 14 11.36 -3.10 -9.92
N ASN A 15 10.13 -2.57 -9.98
CA ASN A 15 9.78 -1.47 -10.87
C ASN A 15 9.25 -0.27 -10.07
N PRO A 16 10.14 0.40 -9.29
CA PRO A 16 9.69 1.48 -8.41
C PRO A 16 9.10 2.68 -9.14
N ASP A 17 9.49 2.91 -10.38
CA ASP A 17 8.95 4.02 -11.17
C ASP A 17 7.48 3.82 -11.53
N ASP A 18 6.98 2.59 -11.47
CA ASP A 18 5.59 2.27 -11.75
C ASP A 18 4.69 2.34 -10.53
N VAL A 19 5.25 2.58 -9.34
CA VAL A 19 4.47 2.68 -8.12
C VAL A 19 3.67 3.98 -8.12
N GLN A 20 2.36 3.84 -7.93
CA GLN A 20 1.45 4.99 -7.82
C GLN A 20 0.60 4.82 -6.58
N ILE A 21 0.73 5.75 -5.65
CA ILE A 21 -0.07 5.73 -4.42
C ILE A 21 -1.14 6.79 -4.52
N SER A 22 -2.40 6.37 -4.37
CA SER A 22 -3.55 7.28 -4.36
C SER A 22 -4.21 7.25 -3.00
N GLU A 23 -4.68 8.41 -2.56
CA GLU A 23 -5.49 8.48 -1.36
C GLU A 23 -6.94 8.17 -1.72
N VAL A 24 -7.57 7.33 -0.91
CA VAL A 24 -8.97 6.97 -1.05
C VAL A 24 -9.72 7.59 0.12
N THR A 25 -10.69 8.45 -0.18
CA THR A 25 -11.52 9.08 0.84
C THR A 25 -12.98 8.74 0.53
N GLY A 26 -13.62 8.05 1.44
CA GLY A 26 -15.02 7.69 1.31
C GLY A 26 -15.75 7.85 2.63
N GLU A 27 -17.07 7.70 2.60
CA GLU A 27 -17.88 7.83 3.80
C GLU A 27 -17.58 6.75 4.83
N LYS A 28 -17.23 5.55 4.37
CA LYS A 28 -16.99 4.39 5.23
C LYS A 28 -15.55 3.94 5.27
N GLU A 29 -14.73 4.34 4.30
CA GLU A 29 -13.34 3.95 4.22
C GLU A 29 -12.47 5.12 3.85
N THR A 30 -11.33 5.19 4.51
CA THR A 30 -10.25 6.10 4.20
C THR A 30 -8.97 5.27 4.14
N GLY A 31 -8.12 5.53 3.18
CA GLY A 31 -6.90 4.75 3.07
C GLY A 31 -6.13 5.07 1.81
N TYR A 32 -5.45 4.06 1.31
CA TYR A 32 -4.55 4.20 0.16
C TYR A 32 -4.76 3.07 -0.84
N ARG A 33 -4.58 3.42 -2.11
CA ARG A 33 -4.54 2.44 -3.19
C ARG A 33 -3.14 2.44 -3.76
N ILE A 34 -2.54 1.26 -3.81
CA ILE A 34 -1.18 1.07 -4.33
C ILE A 34 -1.28 0.49 -5.73
N GLY A 35 -0.93 1.27 -6.74
CA GLY A 35 -0.85 0.79 -8.12
C GLY A 35 0.57 0.32 -8.42
N LEU A 36 0.70 -0.87 -8.98
CA LEU A 36 1.98 -1.53 -9.21
C LEU A 36 2.08 -2.10 -10.62
N HIS A 37 3.32 -2.24 -11.11
CA HIS A 37 3.58 -3.06 -12.27
C HIS A 37 3.04 -4.47 -11.98
N PRO A 38 2.37 -5.13 -12.95
CA PRO A 38 1.80 -6.47 -12.71
C PRO A 38 2.80 -7.48 -12.13
N ALA A 39 4.06 -7.41 -12.54
CA ALA A 39 5.10 -8.31 -12.04
C ALA A 39 5.42 -8.09 -10.56
N ASP A 40 5.09 -6.94 -10.01
CA ASP A 40 5.43 -6.58 -8.62
C ASP A 40 4.30 -6.84 -7.63
N VAL A 41 3.09 -7.11 -8.10
CA VAL A 41 1.94 -7.33 -7.22
C VAL A 41 2.23 -8.46 -6.22
N GLY A 42 2.80 -9.56 -6.70
CA GLY A 42 3.15 -10.69 -5.85
C GLY A 42 4.18 -10.35 -4.78
N LEU A 43 5.12 -9.43 -5.07
CA LEU A 43 6.13 -9.00 -4.11
C LEU A 43 5.52 -8.22 -2.95
N ILE A 44 4.51 -7.42 -3.24
CA ILE A 44 3.84 -6.61 -2.21
C ILE A 44 2.83 -7.43 -1.42
N ILE A 45 2.11 -8.35 -2.08
CA ILE A 45 1.19 -9.26 -1.38
C ILE A 45 1.99 -10.19 -0.47
N GLY A 46 3.05 -10.80 -1.02
CA GLY A 46 3.88 -11.75 -0.31
C GLY A 46 3.21 -13.10 -0.14
N LYS A 47 3.97 -14.07 0.35
CA LYS A 47 3.47 -15.42 0.53
C LYS A 47 2.34 -15.44 1.57
N GLY A 48 1.18 -15.92 1.15
CA GLY A 48 0.02 -15.98 2.03
C GLY A 48 -0.50 -14.62 2.48
N GLY A 49 -0.12 -13.55 1.77
CA GLY A 49 -0.54 -12.19 2.11
C GLY A 49 0.24 -11.57 3.26
N ARG A 50 1.36 -12.15 3.64
CA ARG A 50 2.13 -11.69 4.82
C ARG A 50 2.73 -10.30 4.67
N THR A 51 3.23 -9.97 3.48
CA THR A 51 3.85 -8.66 3.25
C THR A 51 2.82 -7.55 3.31
N ILE A 52 1.70 -7.70 2.61
CA ILE A 52 0.65 -6.69 2.63
C ILE A 52 0.03 -6.55 4.03
N SER A 53 -0.09 -7.65 4.75
CA SER A 53 -0.60 -7.62 6.13
C SER A 53 0.34 -6.81 7.04
N ALA A 54 1.65 -7.01 6.89
CA ALA A 54 2.65 -6.25 7.65
C ALA A 54 2.59 -4.76 7.29
N ILE A 55 2.44 -4.43 6.00
CA ILE A 55 2.33 -3.04 5.56
C ILE A 55 1.10 -2.38 6.19
N ARG A 56 -0.04 -3.06 6.17
CA ARG A 56 -1.26 -2.55 6.81
C ARG A 56 -1.05 -2.29 8.29
N SER A 57 -0.39 -3.20 8.98
CA SER A 57 -0.12 -3.07 10.41
C SER A 57 0.76 -1.86 10.72
N VAL A 58 1.81 -1.66 9.93
CA VAL A 58 2.72 -0.54 10.11
C VAL A 58 2.01 0.79 9.83
N ILE A 59 1.25 0.86 8.75
CA ILE A 59 0.52 2.08 8.37
C ILE A 59 -0.50 2.44 9.46
N ASN A 60 -1.23 1.46 9.97
CA ASN A 60 -2.24 1.72 11.01
C ASN A 60 -1.59 2.06 12.34
N ALA A 61 -0.45 1.46 12.68
CA ALA A 61 0.28 1.80 13.88
C ALA A 61 0.84 3.22 13.84
N ALA A 62 1.28 3.68 12.67
CA ALA A 62 1.81 5.03 12.47
C ALA A 62 0.71 6.10 12.39
N ASN A 63 -0.52 5.72 12.10
CA ASN A 63 -1.64 6.63 11.97
C ASN A 63 -2.14 7.06 13.36
N LYS A 64 -1.96 8.32 13.70
CA LYS A 64 -2.35 8.87 15.01
C LYS A 64 -3.78 9.38 15.06
N ALA A 65 -4.49 9.37 13.91
CA ALA A 65 -5.85 9.91 13.84
C ALA A 65 -6.90 8.95 14.44
N GLY A 66 -6.54 7.72 14.73
CA GLY A 66 -7.46 6.75 15.33
C GLY A 66 -8.41 6.07 14.35
N THR A 67 -8.43 6.51 13.10
CA THR A 67 -9.25 5.92 12.06
C THR A 67 -8.47 4.79 11.38
N HIS A 68 -9.11 3.63 11.19
CA HIS A 68 -8.49 2.53 10.46
C HIS A 68 -8.26 2.92 9.00
N LEU A 69 -7.05 2.68 8.52
CA LEU A 69 -6.69 2.94 7.13
C LEU A 69 -6.71 1.64 6.34
N ALA A 70 -7.48 1.64 5.25
CA ALA A 70 -7.50 0.54 4.30
C ALA A 70 -6.29 0.69 3.37
N VAL A 71 -5.72 -0.44 2.96
CA VAL A 71 -4.63 -0.45 1.97
C VAL A 71 -5.01 -1.48 0.91
N GLU A 72 -5.19 -1.00 -0.31
CA GLU A 72 -5.60 -1.81 -1.45
C GLU A 72 -4.49 -1.87 -2.47
N VAL A 73 -4.27 -3.03 -3.08
CA VAL A 73 -3.27 -3.23 -4.12
C VAL A 73 -3.97 -3.47 -5.46
N VAL A 74 -3.55 -2.74 -6.49
CA VAL A 74 -4.10 -2.90 -7.84
C VAL A 74 -2.96 -2.97 -8.86
N GLU A 75 -3.24 -3.58 -10.00
CA GLU A 75 -2.31 -3.58 -11.13
C GLU A 75 -2.47 -2.31 -11.94
N ASN A 76 -1.36 -1.71 -12.35
CA ASN A 76 -1.38 -0.64 -13.33
C ASN A 76 -1.67 -1.24 -14.72
N THR A 77 -2.50 -0.59 -15.48
CA THR A 77 -2.82 -1.04 -16.84
C THR A 77 -1.99 -0.30 -17.88
#